data_dd797b0bca3cddb22289a25e80826539
#
_entry.id   dd797b0bca3cddb22289a25e80826539
#
_cell.length_a   1.000
_cell.length_b   1.000
_cell.length_c   1.000
_cell.angle_alpha   90.00
_cell.angle_beta   90.00
_cell.angle_gamma   90.00
#
_symmetry.space_group_name_H-M   'P 1'
#
loop_
_entity.id
_entity.type
_entity.pdbx_description
1 polymer ?
#
loop_
_entity_poly.entity_id
_entity_poly.type
_entity_poly.pdbx_seq_one_letter_code
_entity_poly.pdbx_strand_id
1 'polypeptide(L)'
;MVRVSYSALEIVDDFENLNHELVREAMRITGVTSGVEITTIADIPSRGTGLGSSSTVTVGLLNALHKFSGHDASPEQLAEEACRIEIDILGQPIGRQDQYAAAFGGINSILFGSDGVSVNPLDISCKSDISDQFTLVFTGLSRSASEVLEEEPDSPDDKLSRMRKIRLQADLAEQYLEASDLYNLGLLIGEAWKTKRGISSGVTGTEIDLLHQEIMSIGASGAKLLGAGG
;
A
#
# COMPACT_ATOMS: atom_id res chain seq x y z
N MET A 1 -9.94 5.47 -30.38
CA MET A 1 -8.49 5.28 -30.19
C MET A 1 -8.12 5.68 -28.77
N VAL A 2 -7.31 4.88 -28.12
CA VAL A 2 -6.73 5.09 -26.78
C VAL A 2 -5.22 4.88 -26.89
N ARG A 3 -4.44 5.74 -26.26
CA ARG A 3 -2.99 5.63 -26.14
C ARG A 3 -2.59 5.51 -24.68
N VAL A 4 -1.79 4.51 -24.35
CA VAL A 4 -1.27 4.29 -22.98
C VAL A 4 0.24 4.20 -23.03
N SER A 5 0.93 5.06 -22.28
CA SER A 5 2.39 5.12 -22.18
C SER A 5 2.82 4.87 -20.74
N TYR A 6 3.64 3.85 -20.53
CA TYR A 6 4.21 3.43 -19.26
C TYR A 6 5.61 2.86 -19.51
N SER A 7 6.00 1.70 -18.98
CA SER A 7 7.21 0.98 -19.41
C SER A 7 7.12 0.41 -20.85
N ALA A 8 5.91 0.47 -21.42
CA ALA A 8 5.60 0.15 -22.81
C ALA A 8 4.69 1.24 -23.41
N LEU A 9 4.44 1.16 -24.72
CA LEU A 9 3.50 2.01 -25.43
C LEU A 9 2.43 1.14 -26.10
N GLU A 10 1.17 1.41 -25.79
CA GLU A 10 0.02 0.76 -26.42
C GLU A 10 -0.83 1.81 -27.13
N ILE A 11 -1.25 1.51 -28.36
CA ILE A 11 -2.20 2.31 -29.14
C ILE A 11 -3.25 1.36 -29.67
N VAL A 12 -4.50 1.53 -29.24
CA VAL A 12 -5.60 0.65 -29.60
C VAL A 12 -6.83 1.46 -30.02
N ASP A 13 -7.64 0.91 -30.91
CA ASP A 13 -8.92 1.52 -31.29
C ASP A 13 -10.01 1.20 -30.24
N ASP A 14 -9.96 0.01 -29.67
CA ASP A 14 -10.85 -0.45 -28.63
C ASP A 14 -10.05 -0.67 -27.33
N PHE A 15 -10.45 0.00 -26.24
CA PHE A 15 -9.78 -0.06 -24.94
C PHE A 15 -9.77 -1.49 -24.35
N GLU A 16 -10.71 -2.35 -24.76
CA GLU A 16 -10.74 -3.75 -24.35
C GLU A 16 -9.49 -4.54 -24.77
N ASN A 17 -8.78 -4.05 -25.80
CA ASN A 17 -7.55 -4.64 -26.30
C ASN A 17 -6.28 -4.16 -25.59
N LEU A 18 -6.41 -3.33 -24.53
CA LEU A 18 -5.27 -2.91 -23.73
C LEU A 18 -4.71 -4.09 -22.91
N ASN A 19 -3.39 -4.25 -22.97
CA ASN A 19 -2.69 -5.21 -22.11
C ASN A 19 -2.52 -4.67 -20.68
N HIS A 20 -2.48 -3.34 -20.51
CA HIS A 20 -2.38 -2.72 -19.19
C HIS A 20 -3.70 -2.88 -18.45
N GLU A 21 -3.80 -3.92 -17.65
CA GLU A 21 -5.04 -4.35 -16.98
C GLU A 21 -5.65 -3.26 -16.09
N LEU A 22 -4.85 -2.57 -15.28
CA LEU A 22 -5.36 -1.50 -14.40
C LEU A 22 -5.99 -0.36 -15.18
N VAL A 23 -5.38 0.05 -16.31
CA VAL A 23 -5.94 1.09 -17.20
C VAL A 23 -7.23 0.60 -17.83
N ARG A 24 -7.24 -0.62 -18.37
CA ARG A 24 -8.43 -1.21 -19.00
C ARG A 24 -9.62 -1.25 -18.05
N GLU A 25 -9.40 -1.75 -16.83
CA GLU A 25 -10.48 -1.86 -15.83
C GLU A 25 -10.91 -0.50 -15.28
N ALA A 26 -9.99 0.44 -15.09
CA ALA A 26 -10.34 1.81 -14.67
C ALA A 26 -11.19 2.52 -15.76
N MET A 27 -10.84 2.36 -17.03
CA MET A 27 -11.63 2.87 -18.16
C MET A 27 -13.03 2.24 -18.19
N ARG A 28 -13.13 0.93 -17.93
CA ARG A 28 -14.43 0.22 -17.89
C ARG A 28 -15.32 0.72 -16.76
N ILE A 29 -14.79 0.92 -15.55
CA ILE A 29 -15.55 1.41 -14.40
C ILE A 29 -16.04 2.85 -14.63
N THR A 30 -15.17 3.71 -15.16
CA THR A 30 -15.50 5.13 -15.36
C THR A 30 -16.31 5.42 -16.62
N GLY A 31 -16.48 4.42 -17.51
CA GLY A 31 -17.17 4.57 -18.79
C GLY A 31 -16.40 5.37 -19.83
N VAL A 32 -15.12 5.70 -19.58
CA VAL A 32 -14.27 6.41 -20.54
C VAL A 32 -13.65 5.38 -21.49
N THR A 33 -14.23 5.24 -22.69
CA THR A 33 -13.88 4.16 -23.62
C THR A 33 -12.97 4.59 -24.78
N SER A 34 -12.77 5.89 -25.00
CA SER A 34 -11.96 6.39 -26.11
C SER A 34 -11.56 7.85 -25.95
N GLY A 35 -10.70 8.35 -26.86
CA GLY A 35 -10.36 9.77 -26.94
C GLY A 35 -9.38 10.25 -25.87
N VAL A 36 -8.65 9.33 -25.25
CA VAL A 36 -7.71 9.67 -24.16
C VAL A 36 -6.31 9.19 -24.49
N GLU A 37 -5.34 9.94 -24.00
CA GLU A 37 -3.95 9.52 -23.86
C GLU A 37 -3.62 9.49 -22.35
N ILE A 38 -3.17 8.34 -21.86
CA ILE A 38 -2.82 8.10 -20.48
C ILE A 38 -1.32 7.84 -20.41
N THR A 39 -0.60 8.66 -19.63
CA THR A 39 0.83 8.47 -19.39
C THR A 39 1.06 8.32 -17.90
N THR A 40 1.73 7.24 -17.49
CA THR A 40 2.17 7.04 -16.11
C THR A 40 3.66 7.30 -16.01
N ILE A 41 4.04 8.16 -15.07
CA ILE A 41 5.42 8.47 -14.73
C ILE A 41 5.60 8.21 -13.23
N ALA A 42 6.63 7.46 -12.87
CA ALA A 42 6.90 7.13 -11.47
C ALA A 42 8.38 7.36 -11.15
N ASP A 43 8.64 7.92 -9.98
CA ASP A 43 10.00 8.14 -9.45
C ASP A 43 10.57 6.90 -8.76
N ILE A 44 9.74 5.86 -8.59
CA ILE A 44 10.10 4.59 -7.96
C ILE A 44 9.86 3.43 -8.93
N PRO A 45 10.54 2.29 -8.77
CA PRO A 45 10.26 1.10 -9.56
C PRO A 45 8.78 0.70 -9.50
N SER A 46 8.22 0.32 -10.62
CA SER A 46 6.77 0.06 -10.77
C SER A 46 6.29 -1.20 -10.03
N ARG A 47 7.19 -2.08 -9.60
CA ARG A 47 6.85 -3.36 -8.95
C ARG A 47 7.79 -3.67 -7.79
N GLY A 48 7.27 -4.34 -6.77
CA GLY A 48 8.05 -4.96 -5.70
C GLY A 48 8.71 -4.01 -4.72
N THR A 49 8.29 -2.74 -4.65
CA THR A 49 8.86 -1.75 -3.71
C THR A 49 8.23 -1.79 -2.32
N GLY A 50 7.08 -2.45 -2.16
CA GLY A 50 6.32 -2.45 -0.91
C GLY A 50 5.68 -1.11 -0.53
N LEU A 51 5.63 -0.15 -1.48
CA LEU A 51 5.11 1.21 -1.28
C LEU A 51 3.69 1.40 -1.81
N GLY A 52 2.95 0.33 -2.10
CA GLY A 52 1.58 0.42 -2.62
C GLY A 52 1.48 1.04 -4.02
N SER A 53 2.53 0.89 -4.86
CA SER A 53 2.61 1.56 -6.17
C SER A 53 1.45 1.19 -7.09
N SER A 54 1.03 -0.07 -7.13
CA SER A 54 -0.11 -0.53 -7.95
C SER A 54 -1.38 0.20 -7.55
N SER A 55 -1.73 0.14 -6.27
CA SER A 55 -2.94 0.75 -5.74
C SER A 55 -2.94 2.27 -5.91
N THR A 56 -1.78 2.92 -5.75
CA THR A 56 -1.64 4.36 -6.00
C THR A 56 -1.92 4.70 -7.47
N VAL A 57 -1.41 3.90 -8.41
CA VAL A 57 -1.70 4.08 -9.84
C VAL A 57 -3.18 3.85 -10.11
N THR A 58 -3.78 2.80 -9.56
CA THR A 58 -5.21 2.50 -9.75
C THR A 58 -6.11 3.62 -9.25
N VAL A 59 -5.87 4.13 -8.03
CA VAL A 59 -6.60 5.26 -7.46
C VAL A 59 -6.41 6.53 -8.29
N GLY A 60 -5.17 6.82 -8.72
CA GLY A 60 -4.86 7.98 -9.55
C GLY A 60 -5.55 7.94 -10.92
N LEU A 61 -5.57 6.76 -11.56
CA LEU A 61 -6.28 6.54 -12.83
C LEU A 61 -7.79 6.75 -12.67
N LEU A 62 -8.40 6.16 -11.67
CA LEU A 62 -9.83 6.32 -11.38
C LEU A 62 -10.18 7.79 -11.16
N ASN A 63 -9.42 8.49 -10.32
CA ASN A 63 -9.65 9.91 -10.05
C ASN A 63 -9.53 10.76 -11.33
N ALA A 64 -8.48 10.53 -12.13
CA ALA A 64 -8.27 11.26 -13.37
C ALA A 64 -9.40 11.00 -14.39
N LEU A 65 -9.81 9.75 -14.56
CA LEU A 65 -10.85 9.36 -15.51
C LEU A 65 -12.25 9.84 -15.06
N HIS A 66 -12.56 9.77 -13.77
CA HIS A 66 -13.79 10.37 -13.23
C HIS A 66 -13.83 11.89 -13.48
N LYS A 67 -12.74 12.60 -13.18
CA LYS A 67 -12.63 14.03 -13.47
C LYS A 67 -12.79 14.34 -14.96
N PHE A 68 -12.18 13.53 -15.83
CA PHE A 68 -12.32 13.67 -17.28
C PHE A 68 -13.78 13.50 -17.73
N SER A 69 -14.53 12.61 -17.12
CA SER A 69 -15.96 12.43 -17.40
C SER A 69 -16.87 13.44 -16.69
N GLY A 70 -16.31 14.41 -15.94
CA GLY A 70 -17.07 15.43 -15.21
C GLY A 70 -17.66 14.96 -13.89
N HIS A 71 -17.17 13.86 -13.34
CA HIS A 71 -17.59 13.31 -12.06
C HIS A 71 -16.55 13.54 -10.96
N ASP A 72 -16.99 13.99 -9.79
CA ASP A 72 -16.17 14.15 -8.60
C ASP A 72 -16.37 12.93 -7.69
N ALA A 73 -15.49 11.92 -7.84
CA ALA A 73 -15.50 10.74 -6.98
C ALA A 73 -14.94 11.08 -5.59
N SER A 74 -15.59 10.57 -4.54
CA SER A 74 -15.08 10.70 -3.18
C SER A 74 -13.88 9.78 -2.93
N PRO A 75 -13.06 10.05 -1.90
CA PRO A 75 -11.97 9.14 -1.53
C PRO A 75 -12.45 7.71 -1.25
N GLU A 76 -13.59 7.55 -0.60
CA GLU A 76 -14.21 6.26 -0.33
C GLU A 76 -14.54 5.52 -1.63
N GLN A 77 -15.20 6.21 -2.58
CA GLN A 77 -15.54 5.64 -3.88
C GLN A 77 -14.28 5.20 -4.63
N LEU A 78 -13.25 6.05 -4.67
CA LEU A 78 -11.99 5.73 -5.33
C LEU A 78 -11.30 4.50 -4.71
N ALA A 79 -11.30 4.40 -3.37
CA ALA A 79 -10.73 3.26 -2.66
C ALA A 79 -11.50 1.96 -2.95
N GLU A 80 -12.84 2.00 -2.92
CA GLU A 80 -13.69 0.84 -3.20
C GLU A 80 -13.56 0.37 -4.65
N GLU A 81 -13.58 1.28 -5.60
CA GLU A 81 -13.39 0.97 -7.02
C GLU A 81 -11.99 0.39 -7.29
N ALA A 82 -10.94 0.93 -6.65
CA ALA A 82 -9.60 0.38 -6.75
C ALA A 82 -9.51 -1.03 -6.14
N CYS A 83 -10.11 -1.27 -4.97
CA CYS A 83 -10.21 -2.61 -4.39
C CYS A 83 -10.94 -3.57 -5.35
N ARG A 84 -12.06 -3.13 -5.93
CA ARG A 84 -12.81 -3.93 -6.91
C ARG A 84 -11.96 -4.32 -8.12
N ILE A 85 -11.17 -3.38 -8.67
CA ILE A 85 -10.28 -3.67 -9.79
C ILE A 85 -9.22 -4.70 -9.38
N GLU A 86 -8.43 -4.39 -8.35
CA GLU A 86 -7.25 -5.18 -8.04
C GLU A 86 -7.60 -6.54 -7.41
N ILE A 87 -8.60 -6.60 -6.54
CA ILE A 87 -8.95 -7.80 -5.78
C ILE A 87 -10.03 -8.62 -6.48
N ASP A 88 -11.17 -7.99 -6.83
CA ASP A 88 -12.32 -8.76 -7.31
C ASP A 88 -12.20 -9.10 -8.80
N ILE A 89 -11.73 -8.17 -9.63
CA ILE A 89 -11.65 -8.34 -11.09
C ILE A 89 -10.35 -9.03 -11.49
N LEU A 90 -9.20 -8.52 -11.00
CA LEU A 90 -7.88 -9.06 -11.35
C LEU A 90 -7.43 -10.21 -10.44
N GLY A 91 -8.17 -10.49 -9.36
CA GLY A 91 -7.91 -11.61 -8.48
C GLY A 91 -6.58 -11.54 -7.74
N GLN A 92 -6.06 -10.33 -7.48
CA GLN A 92 -4.79 -10.19 -6.76
C GLN A 92 -4.95 -10.58 -5.30
N PRO A 93 -4.07 -11.44 -4.72
CA PRO A 93 -4.15 -11.90 -3.34
C PRO A 93 -3.60 -10.84 -2.37
N ILE A 94 -4.14 -9.63 -2.41
CA ILE A 94 -3.71 -8.49 -1.59
C ILE A 94 -4.81 -8.02 -0.65
N GLY A 95 -4.44 -7.24 0.37
CA GLY A 95 -5.39 -6.55 1.24
C GLY A 95 -5.89 -5.22 0.65
N ARG A 96 -6.78 -4.55 1.38
CA ARG A 96 -7.42 -3.28 0.99
C ARG A 96 -6.67 -2.03 1.49
N GLN A 97 -5.57 -2.19 2.21
CA GLN A 97 -4.91 -1.10 2.93
C GLN A 97 -4.40 -0.01 1.99
N ASP A 98 -3.71 -0.41 0.92
CA ASP A 98 -2.97 0.51 0.05
C ASP A 98 -3.92 1.38 -0.78
N GLN A 99 -5.07 0.85 -1.21
CA GLN A 99 -6.10 1.57 -1.94
C GLN A 99 -6.71 2.69 -1.09
N TYR A 100 -7.06 2.39 0.16
CA TYR A 100 -7.59 3.38 1.09
C TYR A 100 -6.54 4.43 1.46
N ALA A 101 -5.31 4.02 1.75
CA ALA A 101 -4.22 4.94 2.04
C ALA A 101 -3.95 5.90 0.87
N ALA A 102 -3.96 5.39 -0.38
CA ALA A 102 -3.75 6.19 -1.57
C ALA A 102 -4.90 7.17 -1.85
N ALA A 103 -6.15 6.75 -1.61
CA ALA A 103 -7.32 7.57 -1.90
C ALA A 103 -7.49 8.72 -0.90
N PHE A 104 -7.24 8.48 0.39
CA PHE A 104 -7.39 9.49 1.44
C PHE A 104 -6.16 10.38 1.59
N GLY A 105 -4.97 9.84 1.36
CA GLY A 105 -3.72 10.55 1.62
C GLY A 105 -3.53 10.93 3.09
N GLY A 106 -2.40 11.54 3.42
CA GLY A 106 -2.10 11.95 4.80
C GLY A 106 -1.84 10.77 5.74
N ILE A 107 -2.20 10.92 7.01
CA ILE A 107 -2.07 9.89 8.05
C ILE A 107 -3.46 9.53 8.55
N ASN A 108 -3.81 8.26 8.49
CA ASN A 108 -5.16 7.80 8.81
C ASN A 108 -5.12 6.58 9.73
N SER A 109 -6.08 6.52 10.63
CA SER A 109 -6.49 5.29 11.30
C SER A 109 -7.58 4.63 10.46
N ILE A 110 -7.32 3.43 9.93
CA ILE A 110 -8.25 2.73 9.03
C ILE A 110 -8.69 1.44 9.69
N LEU A 111 -9.99 1.32 9.95
CA LEU A 111 -10.60 0.14 10.54
C LEU A 111 -11.36 -0.65 9.48
N PHE A 112 -10.90 -1.87 9.22
CA PHE A 112 -11.57 -2.84 8.35
C PHE A 112 -12.46 -3.74 9.19
N GLY A 113 -13.77 -3.50 9.17
CA GLY A 113 -14.78 -4.25 9.92
C GLY A 113 -15.67 -5.11 9.03
N SER A 114 -16.51 -5.92 9.65
CA SER A 114 -17.56 -6.69 8.94
C SER A 114 -18.59 -5.81 8.24
N ASP A 115 -18.82 -4.62 8.77
CA ASP A 115 -19.87 -3.70 8.31
C ASP A 115 -19.31 -2.65 7.32
N GLY A 116 -18.03 -2.77 6.94
CA GLY A 116 -17.35 -1.88 6.01
C GLY A 116 -16.01 -1.35 6.52
N VAL A 117 -15.52 -0.30 5.87
CA VAL A 117 -14.27 0.36 6.21
C VAL A 117 -14.57 1.73 6.81
N SER A 118 -13.96 2.03 7.94
CA SER A 118 -14.00 3.35 8.55
C SER A 118 -12.60 3.97 8.49
N VAL A 119 -12.52 5.19 7.96
CA VAL A 119 -11.28 5.96 7.88
C VAL A 119 -11.39 7.18 8.77
N ASN A 120 -10.46 7.33 9.70
CA ASN A 120 -10.33 8.47 10.58
C ASN A 120 -9.01 9.20 10.27
N PRO A 121 -9.04 10.33 9.54
CA PRO A 121 -7.86 11.14 9.30
C PRO A 121 -7.32 11.70 10.61
N LEU A 122 -6.02 11.49 10.87
CA LEU A 122 -5.36 12.00 12.05
C LEU A 122 -4.77 13.39 11.76
N ASP A 123 -5.28 14.39 12.47
CA ASP A 123 -4.70 15.74 12.43
C ASP A 123 -3.63 15.87 13.51
N ILE A 124 -2.42 15.42 13.17
CA ILE A 124 -1.29 15.39 14.09
C ILE A 124 -0.41 16.62 13.91
N SER A 125 0.01 17.21 15.03
CA SER A 125 0.86 18.39 15.05
C SER A 125 2.32 18.11 14.63
N CYS A 126 2.77 16.85 14.77
CA CYS A 126 4.15 16.46 14.48
C CYS A 126 4.40 15.99 13.03
N LYS A 127 3.56 16.40 12.06
CA LYS A 127 3.74 16.01 10.65
C LYS A 127 5.12 16.37 10.08
N SER A 128 5.65 17.55 10.42
CA SER A 128 7.00 17.98 10.04
C SER A 128 8.06 17.09 10.68
N ASP A 129 7.89 16.77 11.95
CA ASP A 129 8.87 16.01 12.72
C ASP A 129 8.95 14.54 12.24
N ILE A 130 7.85 14.00 11.73
CA ILE A 130 7.86 12.67 11.08
C ILE A 130 8.83 12.65 9.90
N SER A 131 8.80 13.66 9.03
CA SER A 131 9.70 13.77 7.89
C SER A 131 11.18 13.86 8.32
N ASP A 132 11.45 14.47 9.45
CA ASP A 132 12.81 14.66 9.97
C ASP A 132 13.33 13.45 10.75
N GLN A 133 12.43 12.68 11.38
CA GLN A 133 12.82 11.56 12.26
C GLN A 133 12.66 10.18 11.61
N PHE A 134 11.94 10.08 10.49
CA PHE A 134 11.76 8.84 9.77
C PHE A 134 12.56 8.84 8.46
N THR A 135 13.23 7.74 8.21
CA THR A 135 14.00 7.52 6.97
C THR A 135 13.47 6.31 6.24
N LEU A 136 13.17 6.48 4.96
CA LEU A 136 12.87 5.38 4.06
C LEU A 136 14.16 4.86 3.44
N VAL A 137 14.47 3.59 3.68
CA VAL A 137 15.67 2.92 3.15
C VAL A 137 15.26 1.94 2.07
N PHE A 138 15.78 2.12 0.86
CA PHE A 138 15.57 1.14 -0.21
C PHE A 138 16.46 -0.08 0.01
N THR A 139 15.83 -1.25 0.10
CA THR A 139 16.53 -2.52 0.40
C THR A 139 17.34 -3.06 -0.78
N GLY A 140 17.12 -2.56 -2.00
CA GLY A 140 17.68 -3.13 -3.22
C GLY A 140 16.99 -4.41 -3.69
N LEU A 141 16.06 -4.93 -2.91
CA LEU A 141 15.29 -6.14 -3.23
C LEU A 141 13.92 -5.76 -3.79
N SER A 142 13.45 -6.57 -4.71
CA SER A 142 12.12 -6.43 -5.31
C SER A 142 11.45 -7.79 -5.29
N ARG A 143 10.34 -7.92 -4.56
CA ARG A 143 9.52 -9.13 -4.52
C ARG A 143 8.06 -8.79 -4.76
N SER A 144 7.32 -9.74 -5.34
CA SER A 144 5.88 -9.63 -5.48
C SER A 144 5.19 -9.86 -4.12
N ALA A 145 4.25 -8.99 -3.77
CA ALA A 145 3.44 -9.18 -2.57
C ALA A 145 2.67 -10.51 -2.60
N SER A 146 2.24 -10.96 -3.78
CA SER A 146 1.57 -12.25 -3.96
C SER A 146 2.45 -13.42 -3.58
N GLU A 147 3.72 -13.44 -3.98
CA GLU A 147 4.65 -14.53 -3.64
C GLU A 147 4.84 -14.68 -2.12
N VAL A 148 4.91 -13.57 -1.40
CA VAL A 148 5.08 -13.57 0.07
C VAL A 148 3.79 -13.96 0.80
N LEU A 149 2.64 -13.53 0.29
CA LEU A 149 1.34 -13.77 0.91
C LEU A 149 0.78 -15.17 0.66
N GLU A 150 1.25 -15.86 -0.38
CA GLU A 150 0.89 -17.25 -0.69
C GLU A 150 1.59 -18.27 0.24
N GLU A 151 2.64 -17.86 0.96
CA GLU A 151 3.30 -18.76 1.90
C GLU A 151 2.40 -19.10 3.10
N GLU A 152 2.19 -20.39 3.32
CA GLU A 152 1.41 -20.87 4.47
C GLU A 152 2.14 -20.60 5.79
N PRO A 153 1.42 -20.19 6.84
CA PRO A 153 2.01 -20.01 8.17
C PRO A 153 2.35 -21.37 8.80
N ASP A 154 3.41 -21.39 9.58
CA ASP A 154 3.82 -22.60 10.33
C ASP A 154 2.72 -23.09 11.30
N SER A 155 1.88 -22.17 11.81
CA SER A 155 0.74 -22.45 12.68
C SER A 155 -0.38 -21.43 12.51
N PRO A 156 -1.61 -21.83 12.14
CA PRO A 156 -2.76 -20.92 12.01
C PRO A 156 -3.10 -20.18 13.31
N ASP A 157 -3.03 -20.83 14.46
CA ASP A 157 -3.34 -20.23 15.77
C ASP A 157 -2.30 -19.16 16.16
N ASP A 158 -1.02 -19.42 15.90
CA ASP A 158 0.05 -18.47 16.09
C ASP A 158 -0.12 -17.24 15.16
N LYS A 159 -0.48 -17.46 13.90
CA LYS A 159 -0.77 -16.38 12.96
C LYS A 159 -1.87 -15.47 13.49
N LEU A 160 -3.00 -16.05 13.92
CA LEU A 160 -4.12 -15.27 14.46
C LEU A 160 -3.74 -14.49 15.71
N SER A 161 -2.97 -15.10 16.62
CA SER A 161 -2.45 -14.44 17.82
C SER A 161 -1.56 -13.24 17.47
N ARG A 162 -0.65 -13.40 16.49
CA ARG A 162 0.23 -12.31 16.01
C ARG A 162 -0.55 -11.21 15.31
N MET A 163 -1.53 -11.55 14.49
CA MET A 163 -2.40 -10.56 13.84
C MET A 163 -3.18 -9.72 14.86
N ARG A 164 -3.71 -10.36 15.92
CA ARG A 164 -4.36 -9.65 17.04
C ARG A 164 -3.40 -8.70 17.74
N LYS A 165 -2.15 -9.13 17.95
CA LYS A 165 -1.12 -8.28 18.55
C LYS A 165 -0.79 -7.08 17.65
N ILE A 166 -0.65 -7.28 16.34
CA ILE A 166 -0.42 -6.19 15.37
C ILE A 166 -1.58 -5.19 15.39
N ARG A 167 -2.81 -5.67 15.49
CA ARG A 167 -3.96 -4.78 15.62
C ARG A 167 -3.87 -3.90 16.88
N LEU A 168 -3.58 -4.48 18.03
CA LEU A 168 -3.41 -3.69 19.27
C LEU A 168 -2.23 -2.70 19.17
N GLN A 169 -1.19 -3.07 18.44
CA GLN A 169 -0.07 -2.16 18.16
C GLN A 169 -0.48 -0.98 17.26
N ALA A 170 -1.46 -1.15 16.37
CA ALA A 170 -2.01 -0.05 15.58
C ALA A 170 -2.75 0.97 16.46
N ASP A 171 -3.54 0.49 17.43
CA ASP A 171 -4.25 1.36 18.38
C ASP A 171 -3.26 2.18 19.26
N LEU A 172 -2.12 1.58 19.64
CA LEU A 172 -1.04 2.28 20.35
C LEU A 172 -0.30 3.27 19.46
N ALA A 173 -0.10 2.95 18.18
CA ALA A 173 0.54 3.86 17.24
C ALA A 173 -0.29 5.14 17.03
N GLU A 174 -1.61 5.03 16.97
CA GLU A 174 -2.52 6.16 16.92
C GLU A 174 -2.34 7.06 18.15
N GLN A 175 -2.32 6.49 19.35
CA GLN A 175 -2.11 7.25 20.60
C GLN A 175 -0.75 7.97 20.63
N TYR A 176 0.33 7.32 20.19
CA TYR A 176 1.65 7.96 20.13
C TYR A 176 1.71 9.09 19.10
N LEU A 177 1.05 8.92 17.95
CA LEU A 177 0.94 9.96 16.93
C LEU A 177 0.17 11.18 17.46
N GLU A 178 -0.97 10.98 18.10
CA GLU A 178 -1.77 12.04 18.71
C GLU A 178 -1.01 12.77 19.82
N ALA A 179 -0.22 12.03 20.61
CA ALA A 179 0.65 12.59 21.65
C ALA A 179 1.94 13.21 21.12
N SER A 180 2.22 13.13 19.81
CA SER A 180 3.50 13.51 19.18
C SER A 180 4.72 12.79 19.79
N ASP A 181 4.53 11.57 20.30
CA ASP A 181 5.56 10.74 20.92
C ASP A 181 6.25 9.85 19.88
N LEU A 182 7.05 10.46 19.03
CA LEU A 182 7.72 9.76 17.93
C LEU A 182 8.79 8.78 18.40
N TYR A 183 9.36 8.98 19.58
CA TYR A 183 10.31 8.03 20.15
C TYR A 183 9.65 6.69 20.49
N ASN A 184 8.55 6.71 21.23
CA ASN A 184 7.80 5.50 21.55
C ASN A 184 7.13 4.88 20.32
N LEU A 185 6.73 5.68 19.33
CA LEU A 185 6.28 5.19 18.04
C LEU A 185 7.40 4.40 17.33
N GLY A 186 8.64 4.89 17.33
CA GLY A 186 9.80 4.19 16.79
C GLY A 186 10.03 2.83 17.48
N LEU A 187 10.01 2.78 18.81
CA LEU A 187 10.11 1.53 19.57
C LEU A 187 8.98 0.56 19.21
N LEU A 188 7.75 1.05 19.11
CA LEU A 188 6.58 0.25 18.74
C LEU A 188 6.71 -0.34 17.32
N ILE A 189 7.26 0.42 16.36
CA ILE A 189 7.55 -0.05 15.01
C ILE A 189 8.51 -1.25 15.04
N GLY A 190 9.57 -1.18 15.85
CA GLY A 190 10.49 -2.29 16.03
C GLY A 190 9.82 -3.53 16.64
N GLU A 191 8.95 -3.36 17.63
CA GLU A 191 8.17 -4.46 18.20
C GLU A 191 7.17 -5.05 17.20
N ALA A 192 6.52 -4.21 16.40
CA ALA A 192 5.61 -4.65 15.35
C ALA A 192 6.35 -5.46 14.27
N TRP A 193 7.59 -5.08 13.95
CA TRP A 193 8.44 -5.85 13.06
C TRP A 193 8.74 -7.25 13.60
N LYS A 194 9.14 -7.36 14.86
CA LYS A 194 9.37 -8.67 15.51
C LYS A 194 8.12 -9.55 15.47
N THR A 195 6.94 -8.95 15.66
CA THR A 195 5.66 -9.67 15.59
C THR A 195 5.37 -10.13 14.16
N LYS A 196 5.56 -9.25 13.16
CA LYS A 196 5.32 -9.54 11.74
C LYS A 196 6.23 -10.64 11.21
N ARG A 197 7.53 -10.61 11.52
CA ARG A 197 8.51 -11.63 11.11
C ARG A 197 8.11 -13.06 11.50
N GLY A 198 7.37 -13.22 12.58
CA GLY A 198 6.91 -14.52 13.04
C GLY A 198 5.58 -14.97 12.42
N ILE A 199 5.03 -14.26 11.43
CA ILE A 199 3.78 -14.69 10.77
C ILE A 199 4.05 -15.79 9.75
N SER A 200 5.10 -15.65 8.94
CA SER A 200 5.56 -16.67 7.99
C SER A 200 7.06 -16.50 7.72
N SER A 201 7.70 -17.56 7.26
CA SER A 201 9.14 -17.57 6.94
C SER A 201 9.51 -16.63 5.81
N GLY A 202 8.60 -16.38 4.86
CA GLY A 202 8.82 -15.48 3.72
C GLY A 202 8.74 -14.00 4.01
N VAL A 203 8.37 -13.60 5.23
CA VAL A 203 8.29 -12.17 5.61
C VAL A 203 9.67 -11.52 5.68
N THR A 204 10.74 -12.28 5.91
CA THR A 204 12.12 -11.78 5.99
C THR A 204 13.10 -12.73 5.34
N GLY A 205 14.34 -12.28 5.14
CA GLY A 205 15.45 -13.08 4.63
C GLY A 205 16.78 -12.57 5.19
N THR A 206 17.86 -13.31 4.93
CA THR A 206 19.18 -13.00 5.48
C THR A 206 19.63 -11.57 5.17
N GLU A 207 19.40 -11.08 3.96
CA GLU A 207 19.80 -9.74 3.53
C GLU A 207 19.02 -8.66 4.27
N ILE A 208 17.71 -8.85 4.42
CA ILE A 208 16.84 -7.95 5.20
C ILE A 208 17.24 -7.93 6.68
N ASP A 209 17.56 -9.10 7.23
CA ASP A 209 17.97 -9.21 8.62
C ASP A 209 19.31 -8.53 8.90
N LEU A 210 20.26 -8.62 7.98
CA LEU A 210 21.54 -7.93 8.08
C LEU A 210 21.34 -6.41 7.96
N LEU A 211 20.59 -5.95 6.99
CA LEU A 211 20.27 -4.52 6.84
C LEU A 211 19.54 -3.98 8.09
N HIS A 212 18.58 -4.72 8.62
CA HIS A 212 17.89 -4.34 9.85
C HIS A 212 18.85 -4.23 11.04
N GLN A 213 19.78 -5.20 11.21
CA GLN A 213 20.79 -5.13 12.25
C GLN A 213 21.72 -3.92 12.10
N GLU A 214 22.13 -3.59 10.88
CA GLU A 214 22.94 -2.41 10.60
C GLU A 214 22.20 -1.12 10.96
N ILE A 215 20.95 -0.96 10.53
CA ILE A 215 20.09 0.19 10.89
C ILE A 215 19.95 0.34 12.41
N MET A 216 19.72 -0.74 13.13
CA MET A 216 19.63 -0.71 14.60
C MET A 216 20.97 -0.36 15.25
N SER A 217 22.10 -0.80 14.67
CA SER A 217 23.44 -0.53 15.22
C SER A 217 23.86 0.94 15.15
N ILE A 218 23.33 1.70 14.21
CA ILE A 218 23.60 3.14 14.08
C ILE A 218 22.63 4.01 14.92
N GLY A 219 21.78 3.40 15.74
CA GLY A 219 20.99 4.08 16.76
C GLY A 219 19.53 4.34 16.41
N ALA A 220 18.97 3.68 15.42
CA ALA A 220 17.54 3.75 15.17
C ALA A 220 16.73 3.19 16.35
N SER A 221 15.64 3.87 16.75
CA SER A 221 14.74 3.40 17.83
C SER A 221 13.93 2.18 17.39
N GLY A 222 13.67 2.04 16.11
CA GLY A 222 12.99 0.89 15.51
C GLY A 222 13.05 0.94 13.99
N ALA A 223 12.90 -0.21 13.37
CA ALA A 223 12.82 -0.35 11.92
C ALA A 223 11.88 -1.49 11.55
N LYS A 224 11.22 -1.38 10.40
CA LYS A 224 10.38 -2.46 9.85
C LYS A 224 10.40 -2.45 8.32
N LEU A 225 10.25 -3.61 7.73
CA LEU A 225 10.04 -3.72 6.29
C LEU A 225 8.59 -3.34 5.94
N LEU A 226 8.43 -2.51 4.91
CA LEU A 226 7.13 -2.11 4.37
C LEU A 226 6.59 -3.17 3.39
N GLY A 227 5.28 -3.11 3.12
CA GLY A 227 4.60 -4.06 2.22
C GLY A 227 4.39 -5.43 2.85
N ALA A 228 4.25 -6.45 2.01
CA ALA A 228 4.01 -7.84 2.43
C ALA A 228 5.18 -8.45 3.21
N GLY A 229 6.40 -8.08 2.87
CA GLY A 229 7.65 -8.64 3.36
C GLY A 229 8.50 -9.19 2.21
N GLY A 230 9.54 -9.94 2.50
CA GLY A 230 10.38 -10.66 1.54
C GLY A 230 11.71 -10.06 1.20
#